data_43bade1c27a1bcd8643b1d44dfdbdd29
#
_entry.id   43bade1c27a1bcd8643b1d44dfdbdd29
#
_cell.length_a   1.000
_cell.length_b   1.000
_cell.length_c   1.000
_cell.angle_alpha   90.00
_cell.angle_beta   90.00
_cell.angle_gamma   90.00
#
_symmetry.space_group_name_H-M   'P 1'
#
loop_
_entity.id
_entity.type
_entity.pdbx_description
1 polymer ?
#
loop_
_entity_poly.entity_id
_entity_poly.type
_entity_poly.pdbx_seq_one_letter_code
_entity_poly.pdbx_strand_id
1 'polypeptide(L)'
;MRNDHYVVESLELHLFFGRIMKEHALFIRGLLDPCEAELINTADESAMESAELLHQCNSAQDQTLTEKSLEKTAKLRDFKAAGAKGIQQCRIRSVILPLLADHVLLEANHYIRLLRY
;
A
#
# COMPACT_ATOMS: atom_id res chain seq x y z
N MET A 1 29.66 7.14 -3.63
CA MET A 1 29.15 8.51 -3.60
C MET A 1 27.80 8.63 -4.24
N ARG A 2 27.69 8.38 -5.51
CA ARG A 2 26.39 8.32 -6.18
C ARG A 2 25.43 7.35 -5.50
N ASN A 3 25.98 6.20 -5.06
CA ASN A 3 25.21 5.14 -4.43
C ASN A 3 24.68 5.56 -3.06
N ASP A 4 25.45 6.32 -2.29
CA ASP A 4 25.04 6.76 -0.96
C ASP A 4 23.85 7.71 -1.03
N HIS A 5 23.89 8.65 -1.98
CA HIS A 5 22.81 9.59 -2.19
C HIS A 5 21.52 8.87 -2.64
N TYR A 6 21.65 7.95 -3.58
CA TYR A 6 20.55 7.11 -4.03
C TYR A 6 19.94 6.29 -2.89
N VAL A 7 20.79 5.70 -2.04
CA VAL A 7 20.33 4.90 -0.90
C VAL A 7 19.53 5.76 0.08
N VAL A 8 20.01 6.96 0.40
CA VAL A 8 19.32 7.87 1.32
C VAL A 8 17.96 8.28 0.76
N GLU A 9 17.90 8.69 -0.50
CA GLU A 9 16.65 9.09 -1.15
C GLU A 9 15.66 7.92 -1.23
N SER A 10 16.16 6.74 -1.57
CA SER A 10 15.34 5.53 -1.66
C SER A 10 14.75 5.18 -0.29
N LEU A 11 15.56 5.27 0.76
CA LEU A 11 15.12 5.01 2.12
C LEU A 11 14.02 5.98 2.57
N GLU A 12 14.21 7.27 2.29
CA GLU A 12 13.21 8.29 2.60
C GLU A 12 11.88 8.01 1.87
N LEU A 13 11.97 7.61 0.60
CA LEU A 13 10.80 7.25 -0.20
C LEU A 13 10.05 6.06 0.43
N HIS A 14 10.78 5.01 0.81
CA HIS A 14 10.19 3.83 1.43
C HIS A 14 9.54 4.16 2.78
N LEU A 15 10.19 4.97 3.61
CA LEU A 15 9.65 5.36 4.91
C LEU A 15 8.38 6.18 4.76
N PHE A 16 8.37 7.14 3.82
CA PHE A 16 7.22 8.00 3.60
C PHE A 16 6.03 7.25 3.02
N PHE A 17 6.20 6.65 1.84
CA PHE A 17 5.10 5.97 1.15
C PHE A 17 4.74 4.64 1.79
N GLY A 18 5.70 3.95 2.39
CA GLY A 18 5.43 2.71 3.11
C GLY A 18 4.47 2.93 4.26
N ARG A 19 4.63 4.03 5.01
CA ARG A 19 3.72 4.41 6.08
C ARG A 19 2.33 4.72 5.52
N ILE A 20 2.26 5.47 4.42
CA ILE A 20 0.99 5.81 3.77
C ILE A 20 0.26 4.54 3.33
N MET A 21 0.95 3.59 2.71
CA MET A 21 0.35 2.33 2.28
C MET A 21 -0.18 1.52 3.47
N LYS A 22 0.58 1.48 4.56
CA LYS A 22 0.14 0.80 5.78
C LYS A 22 -1.13 1.46 6.35
N GLU A 23 -1.12 2.79 6.45
CA GLU A 23 -2.27 3.55 6.98
C GLU A 23 -3.50 3.33 6.11
N HIS A 24 -3.35 3.32 4.78
CA HIS A 24 -4.46 3.04 3.87
C HIS A 24 -5.05 1.66 4.10
N ALA A 25 -4.22 0.65 4.28
CA ALA A 25 -4.69 -0.71 4.55
C ALA A 25 -5.48 -0.76 5.86
N LEU A 26 -5.03 -0.06 6.90
CA LEU A 26 -5.73 0.01 8.17
C LEU A 26 -7.06 0.76 8.06
N PHE A 27 -7.11 1.84 7.29
CA PHE A 27 -8.36 2.56 7.03
C PHE A 27 -9.37 1.65 6.33
N ILE A 28 -8.93 0.96 5.28
CA ILE A 28 -9.80 0.05 4.52
C ILE A 28 -10.35 -1.02 5.46
N ARG A 29 -9.50 -1.62 6.27
CA ARG A 29 -9.91 -2.64 7.22
C ARG A 29 -11.00 -2.14 8.16
N GLY A 30 -10.83 -0.91 8.70
CA GLY A 30 -11.76 -0.34 9.65
C GLY A 30 -13.07 0.15 9.06
N LEU A 31 -13.09 0.45 7.76
CA LEU A 31 -14.26 1.01 7.09
C LEU A 31 -15.10 -0.04 6.33
N LEU A 32 -14.61 -1.26 6.18
CA LEU A 32 -15.36 -2.35 5.59
C LEU A 32 -16.43 -2.85 6.56
N ASP A 33 -17.57 -3.27 6.01
CA ASP A 33 -18.58 -3.91 6.82
C ASP A 33 -18.04 -5.22 7.43
N PRO A 34 -18.36 -5.54 8.69
CA PRO A 34 -17.86 -6.76 9.32
C PRO A 34 -18.16 -8.05 8.56
N CYS A 35 -19.18 -8.08 7.70
CA CYS A 35 -19.50 -9.27 6.91
C CYS A 35 -18.51 -9.48 5.75
N GLU A 36 -17.68 -8.49 5.43
CA GLU A 36 -16.67 -8.57 4.38
C GLU A 36 -15.36 -9.17 4.94
N ALA A 37 -15.44 -10.37 5.52
CA ALA A 37 -14.33 -10.99 6.26
C ALA A 37 -13.08 -11.21 5.42
N GLU A 38 -13.24 -11.64 4.16
CA GLU A 38 -12.10 -11.89 3.28
C GLU A 38 -11.35 -10.60 2.93
N LEU A 39 -12.10 -9.53 2.68
CA LEU A 39 -11.50 -8.23 2.37
C LEU A 39 -10.81 -7.64 3.59
N ILE A 40 -11.41 -7.81 4.77
CA ILE A 40 -10.81 -7.37 6.03
C ILE A 40 -9.48 -8.10 6.27
N ASN A 41 -9.45 -9.40 6.05
CA ASN A 41 -8.23 -10.19 6.18
C ASN A 41 -7.15 -9.75 5.19
N THR A 42 -7.53 -9.49 3.94
CA THR A 42 -6.59 -9.01 2.92
C THR A 42 -6.02 -7.64 3.31
N ALA A 43 -6.86 -6.73 3.80
CA ALA A 43 -6.40 -5.42 4.25
C ALA A 43 -5.45 -5.55 5.45
N ASP A 44 -5.76 -6.44 6.38
CA ASP A 44 -4.92 -6.69 7.55
C ASP A 44 -3.56 -7.27 7.15
N GLU A 45 -3.53 -8.23 6.24
CA GLU A 45 -2.29 -8.79 5.69
C GLU A 45 -1.46 -7.71 5.00
N SER A 46 -2.09 -6.84 4.23
CA SER A 46 -1.40 -5.74 3.56
C SER A 46 -0.79 -4.77 4.55
N ALA A 47 -1.48 -4.48 5.65
CA ALA A 47 -0.95 -3.62 6.71
C ALA A 47 0.27 -4.27 7.38
N MET A 48 0.21 -5.57 7.63
CA MET A 48 1.32 -6.32 8.22
C MET A 48 2.53 -6.37 7.28
N GLU A 49 2.30 -6.60 6.00
CA GLU A 49 3.36 -6.61 4.99
C GLU A 49 4.03 -5.25 4.87
N SER A 50 3.24 -4.16 4.90
CA SER A 50 3.78 -2.81 4.87
C SER A 50 4.58 -2.49 6.13
N ALA A 51 4.11 -2.93 7.30
CA ALA A 51 4.84 -2.77 8.55
C ALA A 51 6.18 -3.51 8.52
N GLU A 52 6.21 -4.72 7.98
CA GLU A 52 7.42 -5.51 7.81
C GLU A 52 8.43 -4.80 6.90
N LEU A 53 7.97 -4.25 5.78
CA LEU A 53 8.84 -3.50 4.88
C LEU A 53 9.40 -2.26 5.55
N LEU A 54 8.60 -1.55 6.35
CA LEU A 54 9.07 -0.39 7.11
C LEU A 54 10.14 -0.78 8.12
N HIS A 55 9.99 -1.94 8.76
CA HIS A 55 11.00 -2.46 9.68
C HIS A 55 12.31 -2.77 8.94
N GLN A 56 12.20 -3.38 7.76
CA GLN A 56 13.36 -3.69 6.93
C GLN A 56 14.09 -2.45 6.42
N CYS A 57 13.43 -1.31 6.31
CA CYS A 57 14.06 -0.05 5.92
C CYS A 57 15.17 0.37 6.88
N ASN A 58 15.15 -0.11 8.12
CA ASN A 58 16.16 0.23 9.11
C ASN A 58 17.36 -0.71 9.07
N SER A 59 17.26 -1.85 8.39
CA SER A 59 18.29 -2.89 8.42
C SER A 59 18.84 -3.28 7.06
N ALA A 60 18.10 -3.04 5.98
CA ALA A 60 18.50 -3.41 4.63
C ALA A 60 18.27 -2.24 3.70
N GLN A 61 19.28 -1.91 2.90
CA GLN A 61 19.24 -0.75 2.00
C GLN A 61 19.75 -1.17 0.64
N ASP A 62 19.11 -2.16 0.05
CA ASP A 62 19.52 -2.68 -1.23
C ASP A 62 18.35 -2.71 -2.22
N GLN A 63 18.67 -3.13 -3.42
CA GLN A 63 17.71 -3.28 -4.50
C GLN A 63 16.63 -4.30 -4.16
N THR A 64 16.93 -5.28 -3.32
CA THR A 64 15.98 -6.30 -2.87
C THR A 64 14.80 -5.66 -2.12
N LEU A 65 15.09 -4.66 -1.27
CA LEU A 65 14.04 -3.93 -0.56
C LEU A 65 13.11 -3.21 -1.56
N THR A 66 13.68 -2.56 -2.57
CA THR A 66 12.90 -1.87 -3.60
C THR A 66 12.01 -2.86 -4.36
N GLU A 67 12.55 -4.01 -4.73
CA GLU A 67 11.80 -5.05 -5.42
C GLU A 67 10.65 -5.58 -4.57
N LYS A 68 10.89 -5.82 -3.28
CA LYS A 68 9.85 -6.24 -2.34
C LYS A 68 8.77 -5.18 -2.18
N SER A 69 9.17 -3.93 -2.03
CA SER A 69 8.22 -2.82 -1.91
C SER A 69 7.35 -2.69 -3.17
N LEU A 70 7.96 -2.84 -4.35
CA LEU A 70 7.23 -2.80 -5.61
C LEU A 70 6.21 -3.93 -5.69
N GLU A 71 6.62 -5.15 -5.35
CA GLU A 71 5.75 -6.33 -5.37
C GLU A 71 4.56 -6.15 -4.42
N LYS A 72 4.84 -5.79 -3.15
CA LYS A 72 3.79 -5.66 -2.14
C LYS A 72 2.86 -4.49 -2.44
N THR A 73 3.40 -3.38 -2.93
CA THR A 73 2.58 -2.21 -3.29
C THR A 73 1.71 -2.50 -4.51
N ALA A 74 2.24 -3.21 -5.50
CA ALA A 74 1.44 -3.63 -6.65
C ALA A 74 0.28 -4.52 -6.24
N LYS A 75 0.52 -5.44 -5.31
CA LYS A 75 -0.52 -6.31 -4.75
C LYS A 75 -1.59 -5.49 -4.04
N LEU A 76 -1.19 -4.52 -3.23
CA LEU A 76 -2.11 -3.62 -2.53
C LEU A 76 -2.88 -2.73 -3.54
N ARG A 77 -2.20 -2.24 -4.58
CA ARG A 77 -2.85 -1.47 -5.64
C ARG A 77 -3.96 -2.27 -6.32
N ASP A 78 -3.69 -3.54 -6.62
CA ASP A 78 -4.69 -4.41 -7.25
C ASP A 78 -5.87 -4.65 -6.31
N PHE A 79 -5.61 -4.84 -5.02
CA PHE A 79 -6.66 -4.95 -4.00
C PHE A 79 -7.50 -3.68 -3.95
N LYS A 80 -6.87 -2.49 -3.93
CA LYS A 80 -7.57 -1.20 -3.92
C LYS A 80 -8.40 -1.01 -5.19
N ALA A 81 -7.88 -1.40 -6.35
CA ALA A 81 -8.61 -1.29 -7.62
C ALA A 81 -9.86 -2.17 -7.61
N ALA A 82 -9.72 -3.42 -7.18
CA ALA A 82 -10.86 -4.33 -7.07
C ALA A 82 -11.88 -3.82 -6.05
N GLY A 83 -11.40 -3.28 -4.91
CA GLY A 83 -12.25 -2.70 -3.88
C GLY A 83 -13.02 -1.50 -4.36
N ALA A 84 -12.36 -0.56 -5.04
CA ALA A 84 -12.99 0.63 -5.59
C ALA A 84 -14.09 0.25 -6.58
N LYS A 85 -13.80 -0.71 -7.47
CA LYS A 85 -14.78 -1.20 -8.44
C LYS A 85 -15.97 -1.86 -7.75
N GLY A 86 -15.70 -2.69 -6.74
CA GLY A 86 -16.74 -3.37 -5.98
C GLY A 86 -17.66 -2.39 -5.23
N ILE A 87 -17.09 -1.33 -4.66
CA ILE A 87 -17.86 -0.28 -3.99
C ILE A 87 -18.72 0.47 -5.00
N GLN A 88 -18.17 0.86 -6.15
CA GLN A 88 -18.91 1.56 -7.21
C GLN A 88 -20.06 0.71 -7.75
N GLN A 89 -19.89 -0.61 -7.80
CA GLN A 89 -20.90 -1.54 -8.29
C GLN A 89 -21.81 -2.06 -7.18
N CYS A 90 -21.68 -1.54 -5.97
CA CYS A 90 -22.46 -1.96 -4.81
C CYS A 90 -22.33 -3.45 -4.47
N ARG A 91 -21.20 -4.05 -4.78
CA ARG A 91 -20.91 -5.45 -4.46
C ARG A 91 -20.26 -5.61 -3.10
N ILE A 92 -19.64 -4.54 -2.61
CA ILE A 92 -18.90 -4.54 -1.33
C ILE A 92 -19.63 -3.63 -0.37
N ARG A 93 -19.88 -4.13 0.84
CA ARG A 93 -20.47 -3.34 1.92
C ARG A 93 -19.39 -2.59 2.67
N SER A 94 -19.53 -1.27 2.69
CA SER A 94 -18.52 -0.40 3.26
C SER A 94 -19.10 0.99 3.49
N VAL A 95 -18.51 1.72 4.44
CA VAL A 95 -18.77 3.15 4.59
C VAL A 95 -17.77 4.00 3.82
N ILE A 96 -16.91 3.37 3.03
CA ILE A 96 -15.94 4.07 2.19
C ILE A 96 -16.68 4.74 1.03
N LEU A 97 -16.49 6.04 0.90
CA LEU A 97 -17.00 6.77 -0.24
C LEU A 97 -16.23 6.40 -1.50
N PRO A 98 -16.87 6.29 -2.67
CA PRO A 98 -16.18 5.94 -3.91
C PRO A 98 -15.00 6.87 -4.23
N LEU A 99 -15.14 8.17 -3.94
CA LEU A 99 -14.03 9.13 -4.19
C LEU A 99 -12.83 8.87 -3.29
N LEU A 100 -13.05 8.41 -2.05
CA LEU A 100 -11.95 8.06 -1.16
C LEU A 100 -11.24 6.80 -1.67
N ALA A 101 -12.01 5.81 -2.14
CA ALA A 101 -11.44 4.59 -2.71
C ALA A 101 -10.55 4.93 -3.92
N ASP A 102 -11.01 5.81 -4.80
CA ASP A 102 -10.23 6.25 -5.95
C ASP A 102 -8.97 7.00 -5.50
N HIS A 103 -9.05 7.84 -4.49
CA HIS A 103 -7.92 8.59 -3.97
C HIS A 103 -6.81 7.67 -3.48
N VAL A 104 -7.13 6.68 -2.66
CA VAL A 104 -6.10 5.78 -2.12
C VAL A 104 -5.50 4.89 -3.23
N LEU A 105 -6.28 4.57 -4.25
CA LEU A 105 -5.79 3.86 -5.43
C LEU A 105 -4.77 4.72 -6.19
N LEU A 106 -5.06 6.00 -6.40
CA LEU A 106 -4.15 6.91 -7.09
C LEU A 106 -2.83 7.06 -6.35
N GLU A 107 -2.86 7.11 -5.03
CA GLU A 107 -1.61 7.18 -4.24
C GLU A 107 -0.77 5.92 -4.38
N ALA A 108 -1.39 4.74 -4.40
CA ALA A 108 -0.66 3.49 -4.62
C ALA A 108 -0.01 3.47 -6.01
N ASN A 109 -0.73 3.91 -7.04
CA ASN A 109 -0.19 3.99 -8.39
C ASN A 109 0.98 4.98 -8.47
N HIS A 110 0.88 6.10 -7.78
CA HIS A 110 1.95 7.10 -7.74
C HIS A 110 3.22 6.52 -7.09
N TYR A 111 3.07 5.82 -5.97
CA TYR A 111 4.19 5.19 -5.29
C TYR A 111 4.87 4.15 -6.19
N ILE A 112 4.07 3.32 -6.89
CA ILE A 112 4.61 2.33 -7.83
C ILE A 112 5.44 3.01 -8.92
N ARG A 113 4.97 4.12 -9.46
CA ARG A 113 5.74 4.86 -10.47
C ARG A 113 7.06 5.35 -9.93
N LEU A 114 7.09 5.85 -8.69
CA LEU A 114 8.32 6.31 -8.06
C LEU A 114 9.31 5.16 -7.80
N LEU A 115 8.80 3.99 -7.43
CA LEU A 115 9.65 2.82 -7.18
C LEU A 115 10.34 2.30 -8.44
N ARG A 116 9.76 2.57 -9.61
CA ARG A 116 10.33 2.12 -10.88
C ARG A 116 11.42 3.05 -11.43
N TYR A 117 11.59 4.20 -10.81
CA TYR A 117 12.71 5.05 -11.13
C TYR A 117 13.94 4.59 -10.35
#